data_a46675791461b97efdd3c92572c95574
#
_entry.id   a46675791461b97efdd3c92572c95574
#
_cell.length_a   1.000
_cell.length_b   1.000
_cell.length_c   1.000
_cell.angle_alpha   90.00
_cell.angle_beta   90.00
_cell.angle_gamma   90.00
#
_symmetry.space_group_name_H-M   'P 1'
#
loop_
_entity.id
_entity.type
_entity.pdbx_description
1 polymer ?
#
loop_
_entity_poly.entity_id
_entity_poly.type
_entity_poly.pdbx_seq_one_letter_code
_entity_poly.pdbx_strand_id
1 'polypeptide(L)'
;FGTIINTNTIDINKHKKQFDLLDDNAFRVAMSRKIIRAKVRNQLTILRRYARNLEEDINIDVQIANIKSVRSHIGECMRVSELMGYEGLISRLYFEALGKIVPSAFAFTKRTKQPPRDPFNAMLGLGYSMLFNEILAGVINAGLHPFVGVMHSLAKGNPALASDLIEEWRAPIIDSMVLSMVSRNMVDLS
;
A
#
# COMPACT_ATOMS: atom_id res chain seq x y z
N PHE A 1 -20.54 9.76 -7.41
CA PHE A 1 -20.01 8.66 -8.21
C PHE A 1 -20.69 7.37 -7.78
N GLY A 2 -21.29 6.62 -8.72
CA GLY A 2 -21.92 5.33 -8.47
C GLY A 2 -21.01 4.19 -8.98
N THR A 3 -21.12 3.02 -8.36
CA THR A 3 -20.48 1.81 -8.85
C THR A 3 -21.52 0.98 -9.60
N ILE A 4 -21.23 0.62 -10.84
CA ILE A 4 -22.07 -0.32 -11.61
C ILE A 4 -21.68 -1.73 -11.18
N ILE A 5 -22.60 -2.46 -10.58
CA ILE A 5 -22.38 -3.84 -10.11
C ILE A 5 -23.14 -4.78 -11.06
N ASN A 6 -22.44 -5.76 -11.59
CA ASN A 6 -23.08 -6.88 -12.27
C ASN A 6 -23.68 -7.82 -11.20
N THR A 7 -25.00 -7.86 -11.10
CA THR A 7 -25.72 -8.70 -10.11
C THR A 7 -25.47 -10.19 -10.31
N ASN A 8 -25.06 -10.63 -11.49
CA ASN A 8 -24.70 -12.03 -11.77
C ASN A 8 -23.39 -12.48 -11.11
N THR A 9 -22.59 -11.54 -10.57
CA THR A 9 -21.35 -11.88 -9.87
C THR A 9 -21.56 -12.11 -8.37
N ILE A 10 -22.75 -11.82 -7.81
CA ILE A 10 -23.04 -12.01 -6.40
C ILE A 10 -23.20 -13.51 -6.12
N ASP A 11 -22.26 -14.07 -5.35
CA ASP A 11 -22.29 -15.45 -4.88
C ASP A 11 -22.40 -15.50 -3.35
N ILE A 12 -23.59 -15.80 -2.87
CA ILE A 12 -23.89 -15.83 -1.44
C ILE A 12 -23.04 -16.87 -0.70
N ASN A 13 -22.72 -18.02 -1.34
CA ASN A 13 -21.88 -19.04 -0.72
C ASN A 13 -20.43 -18.57 -0.56
N LYS A 14 -19.90 -17.82 -1.55
CA LYS A 14 -18.60 -17.17 -1.42
C LYS A 14 -18.59 -16.15 -0.28
N HIS A 15 -19.63 -15.30 -0.20
CA HIS A 15 -19.75 -14.32 0.87
C HIS A 15 -19.79 -15.01 2.24
N LYS A 16 -20.65 -16.03 2.40
CA LYS A 16 -20.71 -16.81 3.64
C LYS A 16 -19.35 -17.36 4.03
N LYS A 17 -18.68 -18.04 3.11
CA LYS A 17 -17.34 -18.58 3.36
C LYS A 17 -16.32 -17.49 3.71
N GLN A 18 -16.43 -16.31 3.09
CA GLN A 18 -15.56 -15.17 3.37
C GLN A 18 -15.79 -14.64 4.80
N PHE A 19 -17.04 -14.59 5.28
CA PHE A 19 -17.35 -14.24 6.66
C PHE A 19 -16.84 -15.31 7.65
N ASP A 20 -17.06 -16.60 7.37
CA ASP A 20 -16.58 -17.70 8.22
C ASP A 20 -15.05 -17.63 8.40
N LEU A 21 -14.31 -17.24 7.37
CA LEU A 21 -12.85 -17.09 7.40
C LEU A 21 -12.38 -15.88 8.25
N LEU A 22 -13.24 -14.91 8.57
CA LEU A 22 -12.87 -13.82 9.50
C LEU A 22 -12.69 -14.30 10.94
N ASP A 23 -13.38 -15.36 11.33
CA ASP A 23 -13.27 -15.94 12.67
C ASP A 23 -12.04 -16.85 12.80
N ASP A 24 -11.45 -17.26 11.67
CA ASP A 24 -10.20 -18.01 11.64
C ASP A 24 -8.98 -17.07 11.75
N ASN A 25 -8.48 -16.92 12.98
CA ASN A 25 -7.30 -16.08 13.23
C ASN A 25 -6.04 -16.58 12.48
N ALA A 26 -5.87 -17.90 12.33
CA ALA A 26 -4.71 -18.46 11.62
C ALA A 26 -4.74 -18.08 10.14
N PHE A 27 -5.91 -18.18 9.50
CA PHE A 27 -6.13 -17.74 8.14
C PHE A 27 -5.86 -16.23 7.99
N ARG A 28 -6.44 -15.38 8.86
CA ARG A 28 -6.25 -13.93 8.82
C ARG A 28 -4.78 -13.55 8.94
N VAL A 29 -4.06 -14.12 9.90
CA VAL A 29 -2.62 -13.88 10.10
C VAL A 29 -1.82 -14.35 8.87
N ALA A 30 -2.13 -15.52 8.31
CA ALA A 30 -1.44 -16.05 7.15
C ALA A 30 -1.62 -15.17 5.91
N MET A 31 -2.85 -14.71 5.64
CA MET A 31 -3.16 -13.83 4.51
C MET A 31 -2.57 -12.43 4.70
N SER A 32 -2.74 -11.83 5.87
CA SER A 32 -2.13 -10.52 6.21
C SER A 32 -0.61 -10.55 6.02
N ARG A 33 0.02 -11.63 6.47
CA ARG A 33 1.47 -11.83 6.30
C ARG A 33 1.89 -11.88 4.83
N LYS A 34 1.11 -12.53 3.97
CA LYS A 34 1.38 -12.59 2.53
C LYS A 34 1.31 -11.19 1.90
N ILE A 35 0.24 -10.44 2.19
CA ILE A 35 0.03 -9.09 1.67
C ILE A 35 1.18 -8.16 2.12
N ILE A 36 1.50 -8.14 3.42
CA ILE A 36 2.56 -7.26 3.94
C ILE A 36 3.93 -7.65 3.38
N ARG A 37 4.24 -8.95 3.25
CA ARG A 37 5.50 -9.40 2.64
C ARG A 37 5.62 -8.96 1.17
N ALA A 38 4.53 -9.02 0.41
CA ALA A 38 4.48 -8.54 -0.97
C ALA A 38 4.69 -7.04 -1.04
N LYS A 39 3.97 -6.25 -0.21
CA LYS A 39 4.17 -4.80 -0.06
C LYS A 39 5.64 -4.46 0.21
N VAL A 40 6.23 -5.05 1.24
CA VAL A 40 7.62 -4.74 1.65
C VAL A 40 8.62 -5.12 0.57
N ARG A 41 8.43 -6.26 -0.11
CA ARG A 41 9.25 -6.65 -1.25
C ARG A 41 9.21 -5.61 -2.36
N ASN A 42 8.02 -5.14 -2.69
CA ASN A 42 7.80 -4.16 -3.75
C ASN A 42 8.40 -2.79 -3.38
N GLN A 43 8.22 -2.33 -2.15
CA GLN A 43 8.85 -1.12 -1.62
C GLN A 43 10.38 -1.19 -1.67
N LEU A 44 10.98 -2.29 -1.21
CA LEU A 44 12.43 -2.50 -1.29
C LEU A 44 12.94 -2.53 -2.74
N THR A 45 12.15 -3.04 -3.67
CA THR A 45 12.50 -3.05 -5.10
C THR A 45 12.58 -1.63 -5.64
N ILE A 46 11.62 -0.78 -5.31
CA ILE A 46 11.64 0.64 -5.68
C ILE A 46 12.86 1.35 -5.08
N LEU A 47 13.08 1.24 -3.78
CA LEU A 47 14.21 1.90 -3.12
C LEU A 47 15.55 1.48 -3.74
N ARG A 48 15.78 0.19 -3.98
CA ARG A 48 17.01 -0.31 -4.61
C ARG A 48 17.19 0.16 -6.04
N ARG A 49 16.10 0.32 -6.79
CA ARG A 49 16.14 0.85 -8.16
C ARG A 49 16.63 2.29 -8.16
N TYR A 50 16.09 3.13 -7.26
CA TYR A 50 16.47 4.53 -7.18
C TYR A 50 17.84 4.73 -6.50
N ALA A 51 18.20 3.92 -5.51
CA ALA A 51 19.51 3.99 -4.84
C ALA A 51 20.71 3.89 -5.80
N ARG A 52 20.55 3.24 -6.96
CA ARG A 52 21.64 3.09 -7.95
C ARG A 52 21.98 4.37 -8.71
N ASN A 53 21.07 5.32 -8.71
CA ASN A 53 21.17 6.56 -9.51
C ASN A 53 21.09 7.81 -8.63
N LEU A 54 21.29 7.67 -7.30
CA LEU A 54 21.33 8.82 -6.40
C LEU A 54 22.68 9.53 -6.53
N GLU A 55 22.66 10.83 -6.29
CA GLU A 55 23.87 11.64 -6.14
C GLU A 55 24.68 11.14 -4.93
N GLU A 56 26.01 11.35 -4.95
CA GLU A 56 26.94 10.78 -3.96
C GLU A 56 26.64 11.19 -2.51
N ASP A 57 25.99 12.33 -2.31
CA ASP A 57 25.61 12.88 -1.00
C ASP A 57 24.29 12.32 -0.45
N ILE A 58 23.50 11.64 -1.30
CA ILE A 58 22.21 11.07 -0.90
C ILE A 58 22.33 9.58 -0.59
N ASN A 59 22.13 9.21 0.66
CA ASN A 59 22.21 7.81 1.10
C ASN A 59 20.91 7.36 1.78
N ILE A 60 20.37 6.24 1.30
CA ILE A 60 19.16 5.57 1.84
C ILE A 60 19.43 4.15 2.34
N ASP A 61 20.70 3.74 2.43
CA ASP A 61 21.07 2.38 2.84
C ASP A 61 20.63 2.05 4.26
N VAL A 62 20.65 3.05 5.15
CA VAL A 62 20.18 2.91 6.53
C VAL A 62 18.69 2.56 6.54
N GLN A 63 17.87 3.25 5.75
CA GLN A 63 16.43 2.96 5.66
C GLN A 63 16.20 1.57 5.07
N ILE A 64 16.93 1.19 4.03
CA ILE A 64 16.85 -0.14 3.43
C ILE A 64 17.25 -1.23 4.43
N ALA A 65 18.34 -1.03 5.19
CA ALA A 65 18.79 -1.97 6.21
C ALA A 65 17.75 -2.13 7.33
N ASN A 66 17.21 -1.02 7.82
CA ASN A 66 16.17 -1.02 8.85
C ASN A 66 14.90 -1.73 8.38
N ILE A 67 14.44 -1.48 7.14
CA ILE A 67 13.28 -2.19 6.56
C ILE A 67 13.55 -3.70 6.49
N LYS A 68 14.75 -4.12 6.08
CA LYS A 68 15.12 -5.56 6.04
C LYS A 68 15.12 -6.18 7.44
N SER A 69 15.65 -5.47 8.44
CA SER A 69 15.64 -5.92 9.83
C SER A 69 14.22 -6.08 10.37
N VAL A 70 13.36 -5.06 10.20
CA VAL A 70 11.95 -5.14 10.64
C VAL A 70 11.20 -6.25 9.91
N ARG A 71 11.45 -6.43 8.60
CA ARG A 71 10.83 -7.49 7.80
C ARG A 71 11.10 -8.90 8.33
N SER A 72 12.26 -9.16 8.95
CA SER A 72 12.59 -10.50 9.48
C SER A 72 11.62 -10.96 10.56
N HIS A 73 11.04 -10.03 11.34
CA HIS A 73 10.10 -10.33 12.42
C HIS A 73 8.67 -10.65 11.94
N ILE A 74 8.32 -10.28 10.70
CA ILE A 74 6.97 -10.53 10.13
C ILE A 74 6.61 -12.03 10.16
N GLY A 75 7.62 -12.91 10.06
CA GLY A 75 7.43 -14.37 10.08
C GLY A 75 6.90 -14.90 11.41
N GLU A 76 7.24 -14.26 12.50
CA GLU A 76 7.00 -14.71 13.88
C GLU A 76 5.69 -14.18 14.46
N CYS A 77 5.06 -13.19 13.80
CA CYS A 77 3.82 -12.60 14.29
C CYS A 77 2.68 -13.61 14.36
N MET A 78 1.99 -13.64 15.48
CA MET A 78 0.83 -14.51 15.72
C MET A 78 -0.51 -13.76 15.68
N ARG A 79 -0.46 -12.42 15.60
CA ARG A 79 -1.64 -11.55 15.56
C ARG A 79 -1.57 -10.55 14.42
N VAL A 80 -2.73 -10.23 13.84
CA VAL A 80 -2.83 -9.21 12.78
C VAL A 80 -2.38 -7.84 13.29
N SER A 81 -2.65 -7.50 14.55
CA SER A 81 -2.21 -6.22 15.16
C SER A 81 -0.70 -6.07 15.20
N GLU A 82 0.06 -7.14 15.43
CA GLU A 82 1.53 -7.14 15.38
C GLU A 82 2.02 -6.89 13.94
N LEU A 83 1.42 -7.56 12.98
CA LEU A 83 1.70 -7.38 11.55
C LEU A 83 1.46 -5.94 11.10
N MET A 84 0.34 -5.33 11.54
CA MET A 84 0.01 -3.93 11.25
C MET A 84 1.00 -2.95 11.89
N GLY A 85 1.50 -3.26 13.09
CA GLY A 85 2.55 -2.47 13.75
C GLY A 85 3.85 -2.44 12.93
N TYR A 86 4.31 -3.60 12.48
CA TYR A 86 5.49 -3.70 11.62
C TYR A 86 5.27 -3.07 10.24
N GLU A 87 4.08 -3.23 9.67
CA GLU A 87 3.70 -2.58 8.41
C GLU A 87 3.81 -1.06 8.52
N GLY A 88 3.25 -0.48 9.59
CA GLY A 88 3.32 0.97 9.85
C GLY A 88 4.75 1.48 10.01
N LEU A 89 5.59 0.74 10.74
CA LEU A 89 7.01 1.08 10.91
C LEU A 89 7.76 1.04 9.56
N ILE A 90 7.55 -0.02 8.77
CA ILE A 90 8.18 -0.16 7.45
C ILE A 90 7.69 0.95 6.51
N SER A 91 6.40 1.26 6.52
CA SER A 91 5.85 2.36 5.72
C SER A 91 6.47 3.71 6.08
N ARG A 92 6.69 3.99 7.36
CA ARG A 92 7.39 5.20 7.80
C ARG A 92 8.81 5.27 7.25
N LEU A 93 9.60 4.20 7.39
CA LEU A 93 10.98 4.12 6.88
C LEU A 93 11.03 4.25 5.35
N TYR A 94 10.06 3.67 4.66
CA TYR A 94 9.92 3.77 3.22
C TYR A 94 9.69 5.21 2.77
N PHE A 95 8.72 5.91 3.36
CA PHE A 95 8.45 7.31 3.02
C PHE A 95 9.56 8.27 3.46
N GLU A 96 10.30 7.95 4.53
CA GLU A 96 11.52 8.66 4.90
C GLU A 96 12.60 8.53 3.82
N ALA A 97 12.79 7.33 3.29
CA ALA A 97 13.71 7.11 2.16
C ALA A 97 13.25 7.86 0.90
N LEU A 98 11.95 7.84 0.58
CA LEU A 98 11.41 8.62 -0.54
C LEU A 98 11.63 10.13 -0.37
N GLY A 99 11.57 10.64 0.86
CA GLY A 99 11.86 12.05 1.15
C GLY A 99 13.28 12.49 0.78
N LYS A 100 14.22 11.54 0.73
CA LYS A 100 15.59 11.78 0.26
C LYS A 100 15.75 11.66 -1.26
N ILE A 101 14.88 10.87 -1.90
CA ILE A 101 14.91 10.60 -3.35
C ILE A 101 14.17 11.69 -4.15
N VAL A 102 13.05 12.17 -3.60
CA VAL A 102 12.17 13.13 -4.29
C VAL A 102 12.86 14.49 -4.39
N PRO A 103 12.89 15.12 -5.58
CA PRO A 103 13.50 16.44 -5.74
C PRO A 103 12.93 17.49 -4.76
N SER A 104 13.79 18.33 -4.23
CA SER A 104 13.45 19.34 -3.21
C SER A 104 12.33 20.29 -3.63
N ALA A 105 12.18 20.55 -4.93
CA ALA A 105 11.09 21.37 -5.49
C ALA A 105 9.68 20.87 -5.12
N PHE A 106 9.54 19.55 -4.87
CA PHE A 106 8.26 18.94 -4.45
C PHE A 106 7.99 19.05 -2.96
N ALA A 107 8.91 19.59 -2.15
CA ALA A 107 8.82 19.81 -0.71
C ALA A 107 8.33 18.58 0.11
N PHE A 108 8.56 17.38 -0.39
CA PHE A 108 8.11 16.15 0.24
C PHE A 108 9.02 15.76 1.42
N THR A 109 8.45 15.65 2.61
CA THR A 109 9.17 15.23 3.82
C THR A 109 8.61 13.95 4.43
N LYS A 110 7.29 13.78 4.36
CA LYS A 110 6.58 12.61 4.91
C LYS A 110 5.22 12.42 4.24
N ARG A 111 4.66 11.24 4.37
CA ARG A 111 3.31 10.97 3.85
C ARG A 111 2.25 11.73 4.64
N THR A 112 1.50 12.60 3.94
CA THR A 112 0.28 13.28 4.44
C THR A 112 -0.90 12.92 3.55
N LYS A 113 -2.08 12.63 4.14
CA LYS A 113 -3.22 12.10 3.37
C LYS A 113 -4.29 13.15 3.08
N GLN A 114 -4.85 13.73 4.10
CA GLN A 114 -5.99 14.66 3.98
C GLN A 114 -5.85 15.80 5.00
N PRO A 115 -5.61 17.04 4.52
CA PRO A 115 -5.22 17.36 3.14
C PRO A 115 -3.77 16.95 2.83
N PRO A 116 -3.41 16.70 1.55
CA PRO A 116 -2.02 16.57 1.14
C PRO A 116 -1.32 17.93 1.32
N ARG A 117 -0.10 17.94 1.84
CA ARG A 117 0.62 19.18 2.19
C ARG A 117 1.66 19.61 1.15
N ASP A 118 1.89 18.81 0.14
CA ASP A 118 2.86 19.02 -0.92
C ASP A 118 2.39 18.33 -2.21
N PRO A 119 2.94 18.74 -3.38
CA PRO A 119 2.53 18.18 -4.68
C PRO A 119 2.76 16.67 -4.81
N PHE A 120 3.85 16.14 -4.24
CA PHE A 120 4.14 14.71 -4.30
C PHE A 120 3.08 13.90 -3.55
N ASN A 121 2.68 14.35 -2.35
CA ASN A 121 1.57 13.75 -1.61
C ASN A 121 0.24 13.86 -2.35
N ALA A 122 -0.02 14.94 -3.07
CA ALA A 122 -1.24 15.10 -3.88
C ALA A 122 -1.28 14.08 -5.02
N MET A 123 -0.18 13.92 -5.76
CA MET A 123 -0.07 12.91 -6.83
C MET A 123 -0.22 11.48 -6.31
N LEU A 124 0.45 11.13 -5.21
CA LEU A 124 0.28 9.83 -4.56
C LEU A 124 -1.18 9.61 -4.12
N GLY A 125 -1.81 10.63 -3.53
CA GLY A 125 -3.20 10.56 -3.06
C GLY A 125 -4.18 10.29 -4.20
N LEU A 126 -4.04 11.02 -5.31
CA LEU A 126 -4.84 10.83 -6.52
C LEU A 126 -4.64 9.42 -7.09
N GLY A 127 -3.38 9.01 -7.31
CA GLY A 127 -3.06 7.71 -7.86
C GLY A 127 -3.58 6.56 -6.99
N TYR A 128 -3.44 6.64 -5.67
CA TYR A 128 -3.99 5.64 -4.77
C TYR A 128 -5.52 5.58 -4.80
N SER A 129 -6.19 6.70 -4.96
CA SER A 129 -7.65 6.73 -5.09
C SER A 129 -8.12 6.05 -6.38
N MET A 130 -7.42 6.29 -7.50
CA MET A 130 -7.70 5.63 -8.77
C MET A 130 -7.48 4.12 -8.65
N LEU A 131 -6.31 3.70 -8.16
CA LEU A 131 -5.97 2.28 -8.00
C LEU A 131 -6.93 1.57 -7.03
N PHE A 132 -7.36 2.25 -5.96
CA PHE A 132 -8.34 1.71 -5.02
C PHE A 132 -9.67 1.39 -5.70
N ASN A 133 -10.17 2.27 -6.57
CA ASN A 133 -11.41 2.05 -7.29
C ASN A 133 -11.31 0.87 -8.27
N GLU A 134 -10.17 0.71 -8.94
CA GLU A 134 -9.91 -0.45 -9.82
C GLU A 134 -9.89 -1.77 -9.04
N ILE A 135 -9.21 -1.79 -7.88
CA ILE A 135 -9.17 -2.97 -7.02
C ILE A 135 -10.56 -3.28 -6.45
N LEU A 136 -11.30 -2.25 -6.03
CA LEU A 136 -12.67 -2.41 -5.54
C LEU A 136 -13.58 -3.02 -6.60
N ALA A 137 -13.50 -2.53 -7.83
CA ALA A 137 -14.24 -3.10 -8.97
C ALA A 137 -13.82 -4.56 -9.23
N GLY A 138 -12.52 -4.86 -9.19
CA GLY A 138 -11.99 -6.22 -9.30
C GLY A 138 -12.51 -7.17 -8.23
N VAL A 139 -12.56 -6.73 -6.98
CA VAL A 139 -13.11 -7.50 -5.85
C VAL A 139 -14.58 -7.84 -6.07
N ILE A 140 -15.38 -6.84 -6.48
CA ILE A 140 -16.81 -7.02 -6.75
C ILE A 140 -17.01 -7.97 -7.93
N ASN A 141 -16.27 -7.80 -9.02
CA ASN A 141 -16.36 -8.65 -10.21
C ASN A 141 -15.93 -10.11 -9.94
N ALA A 142 -15.03 -10.31 -8.96
CA ALA A 142 -14.66 -11.65 -8.49
C ALA A 142 -15.75 -12.31 -7.61
N GLY A 143 -16.85 -11.61 -7.32
CA GLY A 143 -17.94 -12.07 -6.47
C GLY A 143 -17.57 -12.09 -4.99
N LEU A 144 -16.60 -11.27 -4.56
CA LEU A 144 -16.18 -11.14 -3.18
C LEU A 144 -16.84 -9.94 -2.51
N HIS A 145 -17.08 -10.04 -1.21
CA HIS A 145 -17.64 -8.96 -0.42
C HIS A 145 -16.55 -7.93 -0.08
N PRO A 146 -16.62 -6.68 -0.57
CA PRO A 146 -15.51 -5.74 -0.50
C PRO A 146 -15.20 -5.24 0.92
N PHE A 147 -16.15 -5.32 1.85
CA PHE A 147 -15.97 -4.89 3.23
C PHE A 147 -15.38 -5.97 4.15
N VAL A 148 -15.24 -7.21 3.67
CA VAL A 148 -14.73 -8.35 4.43
C VAL A 148 -13.25 -8.54 4.14
N GLY A 149 -12.40 -7.77 4.84
CA GLY A 149 -10.94 -7.83 4.76
C GLY A 149 -10.31 -8.67 5.87
N VAL A 150 -9.01 -8.91 5.77
CA VAL A 150 -8.25 -9.73 6.75
C VAL A 150 -7.38 -8.89 7.70
N MET A 151 -6.98 -7.69 7.29
CA MET A 151 -6.11 -6.79 8.07
C MET A 151 -6.87 -5.62 8.67
N HIS A 152 -7.53 -4.84 7.82
CA HIS A 152 -8.26 -3.66 8.25
C HIS A 152 -9.54 -4.04 8.97
N SER A 153 -9.90 -3.24 9.98
CA SER A 153 -11.14 -3.47 10.74
C SER A 153 -12.38 -3.27 9.87
N LEU A 154 -13.41 -4.03 10.18
CA LEU A 154 -14.74 -3.84 9.62
C LEU A 154 -15.30 -2.50 10.13
N ALA A 155 -15.35 -1.50 9.29
CA ALA A 155 -15.90 -0.20 9.60
C ALA A 155 -16.93 0.20 8.54
N LYS A 156 -17.99 0.88 8.97
CA LYS A 156 -19.04 1.37 8.06
C LYS A 156 -18.41 2.25 6.97
N GLY A 157 -18.68 1.91 5.72
CA GLY A 157 -18.23 2.70 4.57
C GLY A 157 -16.76 2.48 4.16
N ASN A 158 -16.00 1.58 4.83
CA ASN A 158 -14.63 1.27 4.47
C ASN A 158 -14.53 -0.12 3.81
N PRO A 159 -14.29 -0.23 2.49
CA PRO A 159 -14.06 -1.51 1.82
C PRO A 159 -12.74 -2.15 2.25
N ALA A 160 -12.78 -2.87 3.38
CA ALA A 160 -11.61 -3.41 4.06
C ALA A 160 -10.78 -4.35 3.16
N LEU A 161 -11.43 -5.20 2.35
CA LEU A 161 -10.71 -6.11 1.44
C LEU A 161 -9.97 -5.34 0.34
N ALA A 162 -10.59 -4.31 -0.23
CA ALA A 162 -9.91 -3.46 -1.22
C ALA A 162 -8.75 -2.70 -0.57
N SER A 163 -8.93 -2.24 0.69
CA SER A 163 -7.87 -1.60 1.49
C SER A 163 -6.70 -2.53 1.79
N ASP A 164 -6.98 -3.82 2.01
CA ASP A 164 -5.95 -4.85 2.22
C ASP A 164 -5.18 -5.12 0.92
N LEU A 165 -5.89 -5.35 -0.16
CA LEU A 165 -5.29 -5.75 -1.44
C LEU A 165 -4.50 -4.63 -2.10
N ILE A 166 -4.89 -3.35 -1.95
CA ILE A 166 -4.15 -2.23 -2.53
C ILE A 166 -2.72 -2.14 -1.98
N GLU A 167 -2.47 -2.65 -0.76
CA GLU A 167 -1.17 -2.48 -0.10
C GLU A 167 0.00 -3.04 -0.93
N GLU A 168 -0.19 -4.16 -1.59
CA GLU A 168 0.88 -4.74 -2.42
C GLU A 168 1.08 -4.00 -3.75
N TRP A 169 0.07 -3.27 -4.24
CA TRP A 169 0.09 -2.63 -5.56
C TRP A 169 0.50 -1.16 -5.53
N ARG A 170 0.44 -0.48 -4.38
CA ARG A 170 0.79 0.95 -4.27
C ARG A 170 2.18 1.25 -4.80
N ALA A 171 3.18 0.52 -4.32
CA ALA A 171 4.57 0.79 -4.68
C ALA A 171 4.86 0.50 -6.16
N PRO A 172 4.56 -0.68 -6.74
CA PRO A 172 4.92 -0.99 -8.12
C PRO A 172 4.13 -0.18 -9.16
N ILE A 173 2.92 0.25 -8.86
CA ILE A 173 2.09 0.98 -9.82
C ILE A 173 2.22 2.49 -9.57
N ILE A 174 1.78 2.98 -8.42
CA ILE A 174 1.63 4.43 -8.20
C ILE A 174 2.95 5.08 -7.81
N ASP A 175 3.65 4.55 -6.78
CA ASP A 175 4.90 5.19 -6.34
C ASP A 175 5.94 5.18 -7.46
N SER A 176 6.05 4.07 -8.19
CA SER A 176 6.97 3.95 -9.34
C SER A 176 6.63 4.95 -10.44
N MET A 177 5.34 5.15 -10.75
CA MET A 177 4.88 6.11 -11.76
C MET A 177 5.17 7.53 -11.30
N VAL A 178 4.73 7.91 -10.12
CA VAL A 178 4.90 9.28 -9.59
C VAL A 178 6.38 9.62 -9.46
N LEU A 179 7.21 8.72 -8.92
CA LEU A 179 8.66 8.92 -8.88
C LEU A 179 9.27 9.10 -10.27
N SER A 180 8.83 8.34 -11.26
CA SER A 180 9.29 8.50 -12.64
C SER A 180 8.90 9.85 -13.23
N MET A 181 7.69 10.34 -12.96
CA MET A 181 7.22 11.65 -13.43
C MET A 181 8.05 12.79 -12.84
N VAL A 182 8.29 12.77 -11.53
CA VAL A 182 9.05 13.84 -10.86
C VAL A 182 10.54 13.80 -11.22
N SER A 183 11.13 12.61 -11.33
CA SER A 183 12.55 12.46 -11.70
C SER A 183 12.85 12.84 -13.15
N ARG A 184 11.86 12.83 -14.03
CA ARG A 184 11.99 13.19 -15.45
C ARG A 184 11.50 14.61 -15.76
N ASN A 185 11.18 15.41 -14.73
CA ASN A 185 10.63 16.74 -14.88
C ASN A 185 9.37 16.79 -15.77
N MET A 186 8.50 15.77 -15.65
CA MET A 186 7.26 15.69 -16.43
C MET A 186 6.10 16.47 -15.75
N VAL A 187 6.34 17.05 -14.58
CA VAL A 187 5.36 17.81 -13.81
C VAL A 187 5.90 19.21 -13.62
N ASP A 188 5.11 20.20 -14.09
CA ASP A 188 5.34 21.60 -13.85
C ASP A 188 4.65 22.01 -12.54
N LEU A 189 5.35 22.78 -11.70
CA LEU A 189 4.84 23.27 -10.41
C LEU A 189 4.52 24.77 -10.45
N SER A 190 4.60 25.40 -11.65
CA SER A 190 4.23 26.81 -11.85
C SER A 190 2.71 27.03 -11.80
#